data_b8ac0f99c167d35d46cf42ed1ea383b1
#
_entry.id   b8ac0f99c167d35d46cf42ed1ea383b1
#
_cell.length_a   1.000
_cell.length_b   1.000
_cell.length_c   1.000
_cell.angle_alpha   90.00
_cell.angle_beta   90.00
_cell.angle_gamma   90.00
#
_symmetry.space_group_name_H-M   'P 1'
#
loop_
_entity.id
_entity.type
_entity.pdbx_description
1 polymer ?
#
loop_
_entity_poly.entity_id
_entity_poly.type
_entity_poly.pdbx_seq_one_letter_code
_entity_poly.pdbx_strand_id
1 'polypeptide(L)'
;MKIKLLTLALFISFCSQNIVDEGIFIETSDLNSLKTLDTGENIDISEADFLVINYWASWCLECIEEHPYLIELSKTKGFENAVYMLSFQDSRENGLKFISEYGSGNINYLVDENSKVAIYSGVFGVPETHIIKNGEVIKKYIGPISLNDLQEIINNYSHLTN
;
A
#
# COMPACT_ATOMS: atom_id res chain seq x y z
N MET A 1 -29.77 -51.59 -43.15
CA MET A 1 -28.63 -50.65 -43.17
C MET A 1 -28.64 -49.94 -41.85
N LYS A 2 -27.75 -50.33 -40.89
CA LYS A 2 -27.74 -49.80 -39.51
C LYS A 2 -26.65 -48.71 -39.43
N ILE A 3 -27.07 -47.47 -39.25
CA ILE A 3 -26.18 -46.34 -39.06
C ILE A 3 -25.76 -46.31 -37.58
N LYS A 4 -24.49 -46.56 -37.32
CA LYS A 4 -23.90 -46.36 -35.98
C LYS A 4 -23.56 -44.90 -35.79
N LEU A 5 -24.28 -44.24 -34.88
CA LEU A 5 -24.00 -42.88 -34.43
C LEU A 5 -22.75 -42.94 -33.51
N LEU A 6 -21.65 -42.36 -33.99
CA LEU A 6 -20.41 -42.25 -33.21
C LEU A 6 -20.52 -40.94 -32.42
N THR A 7 -20.79 -41.04 -31.12
CA THR A 7 -20.75 -39.86 -30.20
C THR A 7 -19.31 -39.53 -29.90
N LEU A 8 -18.83 -38.41 -30.46
CA LEU A 8 -17.53 -37.81 -30.14
C LEU A 8 -17.67 -37.05 -28.82
N ALA A 9 -17.19 -37.62 -27.72
CA ALA A 9 -17.10 -36.93 -26.44
C ALA A 9 -15.92 -35.96 -26.47
N LEU A 10 -16.25 -34.66 -26.54
CA LEU A 10 -15.26 -33.59 -26.42
C LEU A 10 -14.88 -33.46 -24.93
N PHE A 11 -13.73 -33.99 -24.55
CA PHE A 11 -13.12 -33.70 -23.24
C PHE A 11 -12.55 -32.27 -23.28
N ILE A 12 -13.33 -31.33 -22.73
CA ILE A 12 -12.82 -30.00 -22.40
C ILE A 12 -11.98 -30.17 -21.14
N SER A 13 -10.67 -30.31 -21.33
CA SER A 13 -9.70 -30.23 -20.23
C SER A 13 -9.70 -28.78 -19.72
N PHE A 14 -10.41 -28.55 -18.63
CA PHE A 14 -10.33 -27.30 -17.89
C PHE A 14 -8.95 -27.28 -17.22
N CYS A 15 -7.99 -26.66 -17.89
CA CYS A 15 -6.71 -26.34 -17.30
C CYS A 15 -6.97 -25.27 -16.24
N SER A 16 -7.13 -25.68 -14.99
CA SER A 16 -7.10 -24.78 -13.85
C SER A 16 -5.67 -24.24 -13.77
N GLN A 17 -5.43 -23.09 -14.38
CA GLN A 17 -4.20 -22.32 -14.14
C GLN A 17 -4.32 -21.82 -12.70
N ASN A 18 -3.60 -22.45 -11.78
CA ASN A 18 -3.24 -21.83 -10.53
C ASN A 18 -2.39 -20.61 -10.90
N ILE A 19 -3.01 -19.45 -10.93
CA ILE A 19 -2.30 -18.18 -10.91
C ILE A 19 -1.67 -18.14 -9.52
N VAL A 20 -0.41 -18.53 -9.44
CA VAL A 20 0.44 -18.21 -8.29
C VAL A 20 0.57 -16.71 -8.37
N ASP A 21 -0.09 -15.99 -7.47
CA ASP A 21 0.12 -14.59 -7.25
C ASP A 21 1.58 -14.48 -6.76
N GLU A 22 2.51 -14.20 -7.69
CA GLU A 22 3.89 -13.91 -7.33
C GLU A 22 3.83 -12.64 -6.48
N GLY A 23 4.11 -12.77 -5.18
CA GLY A 23 4.05 -11.68 -4.23
C GLY A 23 4.83 -10.48 -4.77
N ILE A 24 4.22 -9.30 -4.76
CA ILE A 24 4.89 -8.07 -5.14
C ILE A 24 5.90 -7.75 -4.05
N PHE A 25 7.18 -7.94 -4.36
CA PHE A 25 8.27 -7.54 -3.48
C PHE A 25 8.57 -6.06 -3.73
N ILE A 26 8.54 -5.26 -2.66
CA ILE A 26 9.14 -3.93 -2.66
C ILE A 26 10.56 -4.12 -2.16
N GLU A 27 11.55 -3.88 -3.02
CA GLU A 27 12.93 -3.84 -2.54
C GLU A 27 13.06 -2.67 -1.55
N THR A 28 13.42 -2.97 -0.31
CA THR A 28 13.63 -1.93 0.72
C THR A 28 14.70 -0.93 0.32
N SER A 29 15.63 -1.29 -0.58
CA SER A 29 16.59 -0.39 -1.20
C SER A 29 15.92 0.78 -1.95
N ASP A 30 14.77 0.56 -2.59
CA ASP A 30 14.04 1.62 -3.30
C ASP A 30 13.42 2.61 -2.30
N LEU A 31 13.01 2.12 -1.13
CA LEU A 31 12.47 2.95 -0.05
C LEU A 31 13.54 3.83 0.60
N ASN A 32 14.82 3.44 0.56
CA ASN A 32 15.93 4.25 1.09
C ASN A 32 16.30 5.44 0.20
N SER A 33 15.79 5.50 -1.01
CA SER A 33 15.96 6.64 -1.91
C SER A 33 14.95 7.77 -1.67
N LEU A 34 14.00 7.56 -0.77
CA LEU A 34 12.94 8.50 -0.46
C LEU A 34 13.42 9.57 0.53
N LYS A 35 12.77 10.72 0.48
CA LYS A 35 13.05 11.84 1.37
C LYS A 35 11.83 12.15 2.22
N THR A 36 12.08 12.58 3.44
CA THR A 36 11.01 13.09 4.30
C THR A 36 10.40 14.36 3.71
N LEU A 37 9.10 14.50 3.83
CA LEU A 37 8.38 15.63 3.27
C LEU A 37 8.73 16.94 3.99
N ASP A 38 8.98 16.91 5.30
CA ASP A 38 9.26 18.06 6.15
C ASP A 38 10.69 18.57 6.03
N THR A 39 11.70 17.72 6.26
CA THR A 39 13.10 18.13 6.25
C THR A 39 13.78 17.95 4.90
N GLY A 40 13.29 17.04 4.05
CA GLY A 40 13.92 16.64 2.80
C GLY A 40 15.14 15.73 2.99
N GLU A 41 15.33 15.20 4.22
CA GLU A 41 16.40 14.24 4.52
C GLU A 41 16.03 12.85 4.02
N ASN A 42 17.05 12.08 3.65
CA ASN A 42 16.85 10.67 3.30
C ASN A 42 16.42 9.90 4.54
N ILE A 43 15.49 8.97 4.36
CA ILE A 43 15.06 8.03 5.38
C ILE A 43 15.63 6.66 5.09
N ASP A 44 16.09 5.99 6.15
CA ASP A 44 16.51 4.58 6.08
C ASP A 44 15.48 3.71 6.81
N ILE A 45 14.74 2.92 6.02
CA ILE A 45 13.76 1.95 6.52
C ILE A 45 14.10 0.52 6.11
N SER A 46 15.36 0.28 5.70
CA SER A 46 15.84 -1.04 5.23
C SER A 46 15.72 -2.13 6.30
N GLU A 47 15.84 -1.75 7.57
CA GLU A 47 15.77 -2.67 8.71
C GLU A 47 14.32 -2.87 9.23
N ALA A 48 13.32 -2.24 8.59
CA ALA A 48 11.95 -2.35 9.06
C ALA A 48 11.31 -3.66 8.59
N ASP A 49 11.02 -4.55 9.54
CA ASP A 49 10.35 -5.82 9.27
C ASP A 49 8.87 -5.66 8.92
N PHE A 50 8.24 -4.56 9.35
CA PHE A 50 6.82 -4.31 9.13
C PHE A 50 6.56 -2.84 8.78
N LEU A 51 5.81 -2.60 7.71
CA LEU A 51 5.44 -1.27 7.22
C LEU A 51 3.97 -1.25 6.79
N VAL A 52 3.32 -0.11 7.02
CA VAL A 52 2.05 0.28 6.39
C VAL A 52 2.37 1.46 5.50
N ILE A 53 2.33 1.27 4.20
CA ILE A 53 2.57 2.34 3.22
C ILE A 53 1.26 2.71 2.56
N ASN A 54 0.83 3.95 2.76
CA ASN A 54 -0.30 4.55 2.05
C ASN A 54 0.23 5.46 0.93
N TYR A 55 -0.22 5.21 -0.28
CA TYR A 55 0.05 6.05 -1.45
C TYR A 55 -1.07 7.08 -1.58
N TRP A 56 -0.72 8.35 -1.64
CA TRP A 56 -1.66 9.45 -1.52
C TRP A 56 -1.26 10.69 -2.36
N ALA A 57 -2.19 11.63 -2.49
CA ALA A 57 -1.90 12.95 -3.05
C ALA A 57 -2.76 14.03 -2.39
N SER A 58 -2.26 15.26 -2.33
CA SER A 58 -2.99 16.39 -1.72
C SER A 58 -4.25 16.80 -2.50
N TRP A 59 -4.30 16.50 -3.79
CA TRP A 59 -5.44 16.75 -4.67
C TRP A 59 -6.51 15.64 -4.65
N CYS A 60 -6.27 14.56 -3.93
CA CYS A 60 -7.14 13.39 -3.87
C CYS A 60 -8.16 13.54 -2.73
N LEU A 61 -9.45 13.68 -3.06
CA LEU A 61 -10.51 13.86 -2.06
C LEU A 61 -10.63 12.67 -1.12
N GLU A 62 -10.61 11.45 -1.67
CA GLU A 62 -10.72 10.21 -0.89
C GLU A 62 -9.51 10.03 0.04
N CYS A 63 -8.32 10.53 -0.34
CA CYS A 63 -7.15 10.55 0.55
C CYS A 63 -7.36 11.49 1.75
N ILE A 64 -8.06 12.61 1.55
CA ILE A 64 -8.44 13.53 2.64
C ILE A 64 -9.41 12.84 3.60
N GLU A 65 -10.40 12.11 3.04
CA GLU A 65 -11.43 11.44 3.82
C GLU A 65 -10.88 10.28 4.67
N GLU A 66 -9.92 9.51 4.17
CA GLU A 66 -9.30 8.40 4.92
C GLU A 66 -8.23 8.86 5.93
N HIS A 67 -7.63 10.03 5.72
CA HIS A 67 -6.48 10.51 6.49
C HIS A 67 -6.65 10.47 8.02
N PRO A 68 -7.83 10.79 8.62
CA PRO A 68 -8.04 10.63 10.05
C PRO A 68 -7.84 9.19 10.55
N TYR A 69 -8.15 8.18 9.75
CA TYR A 69 -7.95 6.76 10.11
C TYR A 69 -6.46 6.39 10.12
N LEU A 70 -5.69 6.92 9.17
CA LEU A 70 -4.23 6.75 9.15
C LEU A 70 -3.55 7.44 10.34
N ILE A 71 -4.02 8.64 10.72
CA ILE A 71 -3.57 9.32 11.95
C ILE A 71 -3.87 8.47 13.19
N GLU A 72 -5.06 7.89 13.30
CA GLU A 72 -5.42 7.01 14.40
C GLU A 72 -4.55 5.75 14.43
N LEU A 73 -4.35 5.12 13.27
CA LEU A 73 -3.46 3.96 13.14
C LEU A 73 -2.05 4.29 13.62
N SER A 74 -1.49 5.44 13.21
CA SER A 74 -0.13 5.86 13.57
C SER A 74 0.08 6.09 15.07
N LYS A 75 -1.01 6.29 15.84
CA LYS A 75 -0.99 6.45 17.30
C LYS A 75 -1.30 5.16 18.04
N THR A 76 -1.77 4.14 17.31
CA THR A 76 -2.13 2.85 17.91
C THR A 76 -0.86 2.11 18.31
N LYS A 77 -0.87 1.50 19.49
CA LYS A 77 0.26 0.72 20.03
C LYS A 77 0.72 -0.33 19.03
N GLY A 78 2.01 -0.27 18.70
CA GLY A 78 2.66 -1.13 17.73
C GLY A 78 2.79 -0.53 16.33
N PHE A 79 2.05 0.54 16.00
CA PHE A 79 2.13 1.19 14.69
C PHE A 79 2.84 2.55 14.72
N GLU A 80 3.35 2.99 15.88
CA GLU A 80 3.87 4.35 16.11
C GLU A 80 4.98 4.78 15.15
N ASN A 81 5.73 3.82 14.60
CA ASN A 81 6.81 4.08 13.64
C ASN A 81 6.64 3.28 12.33
N ALA A 82 5.49 2.66 12.12
CA ALA A 82 5.26 1.76 11.00
C ALA A 82 4.42 2.36 9.87
N VAL A 83 3.78 3.53 10.10
CA VAL A 83 2.88 4.15 9.13
C VAL A 83 3.60 5.21 8.32
N TYR A 84 3.58 5.03 7.01
CA TYR A 84 4.21 5.91 6.02
C TYR A 84 3.17 6.36 4.99
N MET A 85 3.22 7.63 4.62
CA MET A 85 2.44 8.17 3.50
C MET A 85 3.38 8.64 2.40
N LEU A 86 3.28 8.00 1.24
CA LEU A 86 4.15 8.21 0.08
C LEU A 86 3.41 9.00 -0.98
N SER A 87 3.94 10.19 -1.34
CA SER A 87 3.28 11.08 -2.31
C SER A 87 3.27 10.47 -3.72
N PHE A 88 2.13 10.59 -4.40
CA PHE A 88 1.93 10.12 -5.77
C PHE A 88 1.58 11.30 -6.69
N GLN A 89 2.41 11.56 -7.69
CA GLN A 89 2.21 12.63 -8.68
C GLN A 89 1.84 13.98 -8.05
N ASP A 90 2.57 14.33 -6.97
CA ASP A 90 2.31 15.53 -6.19
C ASP A 90 3.60 16.25 -5.83
N SER A 91 3.49 17.54 -5.51
CA SER A 91 4.63 18.35 -5.11
C SER A 91 4.83 18.34 -3.60
N ARG A 92 6.10 18.51 -3.17
CA ARG A 92 6.44 18.69 -1.76
C ARG A 92 5.67 19.87 -1.14
N GLU A 93 5.52 20.98 -1.87
CA GLU A 93 4.81 22.17 -1.38
C GLU A 93 3.35 21.88 -1.09
N ASN A 94 2.66 21.16 -1.98
CA ASN A 94 1.27 20.78 -1.78
C ASN A 94 1.12 19.80 -0.61
N GLY A 95 2.03 18.84 -0.47
CA GLY A 95 2.06 17.92 0.65
C GLY A 95 2.24 18.62 1.99
N LEU A 96 3.11 19.63 2.08
CA LEU A 96 3.28 20.43 3.30
C LEU A 96 2.03 21.24 3.65
N LYS A 97 1.32 21.79 2.65
CA LYS A 97 0.02 22.47 2.87
C LYS A 97 -1.01 21.48 3.43
N PHE A 98 -1.08 20.28 2.85
CA PHE A 98 -1.98 19.22 3.32
C PHE A 98 -1.74 18.91 4.80
N ILE A 99 -0.49 18.64 5.21
CA ILE A 99 -0.15 18.35 6.61
C ILE A 99 -0.49 19.53 7.53
N SER A 100 -0.26 20.75 7.08
CA SER A 100 -0.61 21.97 7.85
C SER A 100 -2.11 22.11 8.07
N GLU A 101 -2.93 21.65 7.13
CA GLU A 101 -4.40 21.76 7.18
C GLU A 101 -5.04 20.59 7.95
N TYR A 102 -4.58 19.36 7.69
CA TYR A 102 -5.23 18.14 8.20
C TYR A 102 -4.48 17.49 9.36
N GLY A 103 -3.28 17.97 9.71
CA GLY A 103 -2.42 17.41 10.75
C GLY A 103 -1.55 16.27 10.23
N SER A 104 -0.63 15.77 11.08
CA SER A 104 0.33 14.72 10.69
C SER A 104 0.23 13.43 11.50
N GLY A 105 -0.31 13.47 12.72
CA GLY A 105 -0.21 12.32 13.63
C GLY A 105 1.25 11.92 13.87
N ASN A 106 1.51 10.61 13.97
CA ASN A 106 2.84 10.01 14.02
C ASN A 106 3.21 9.38 12.66
N ILE A 107 2.65 9.90 11.55
CA ILE A 107 2.87 9.39 10.21
C ILE A 107 4.20 9.94 9.67
N ASN A 108 4.97 9.07 9.01
CA ASN A 108 6.15 9.46 8.25
C ASN A 108 5.74 9.80 6.82
N TYR A 109 5.74 11.09 6.47
CA TYR A 109 5.42 11.55 5.11
C TYR A 109 6.66 11.59 4.24
N LEU A 110 6.61 10.91 3.11
CA LEU A 110 7.72 10.78 2.18
C LEU A 110 7.37 11.34 0.80
N VAL A 111 8.40 11.84 0.12
CA VAL A 111 8.32 12.28 -1.27
C VAL A 111 8.87 11.18 -2.17
N ASP A 112 8.04 10.72 -3.10
CA ASP A 112 8.44 9.83 -4.19
C ASP A 112 8.60 10.65 -5.49
N GLU A 113 9.80 11.10 -5.77
CA GLU A 113 10.08 11.88 -6.98
C GLU A 113 9.73 11.06 -8.23
N ASN A 114 8.82 11.60 -9.04
CA ASN A 114 8.26 10.95 -10.23
C ASN A 114 7.47 9.67 -9.95
N SER A 115 7.04 9.44 -8.72
CA SER A 115 6.21 8.29 -8.30
C SER A 115 6.80 6.93 -8.70
N LYS A 116 8.13 6.82 -8.67
CA LYS A 116 8.83 5.60 -9.11
C LYS A 116 8.51 4.42 -8.21
N VAL A 117 8.61 4.62 -6.89
CA VAL A 117 8.34 3.54 -5.92
C VAL A 117 6.88 3.10 -6.02
N ALA A 118 5.94 4.05 -6.10
CA ALA A 118 4.53 3.76 -6.27
C ALA A 118 4.28 2.91 -7.54
N ILE A 119 4.83 3.33 -8.69
CA ILE A 119 4.66 2.63 -9.97
C ILE A 119 5.26 1.23 -9.93
N TYR A 120 6.48 1.05 -9.40
CA TYR A 120 7.11 -0.27 -9.27
C TYR A 120 6.39 -1.17 -8.28
N SER A 121 5.73 -0.60 -7.27
CA SER A 121 4.85 -1.30 -6.33
C SER A 121 3.49 -1.68 -6.93
N GLY A 122 3.26 -1.36 -8.22
CA GLY A 122 2.01 -1.67 -8.93
C GLY A 122 0.85 -0.76 -8.54
N VAL A 123 1.12 0.47 -8.06
CA VAL A 123 0.11 1.48 -7.74
C VAL A 123 -0.22 2.27 -9.00
N PHE A 124 -1.48 2.27 -9.40
CA PHE A 124 -1.96 2.97 -10.59
C PHE A 124 -2.90 4.14 -10.26
N GLY A 125 -3.24 4.31 -9.00
CA GLY A 125 -4.10 5.39 -8.52
C GLY A 125 -4.06 5.49 -7.00
N VAL A 126 -4.59 6.59 -6.48
CA VAL A 126 -4.62 6.87 -5.04
C VAL A 126 -6.05 7.12 -4.58
N PRO A 127 -6.37 6.77 -3.31
CA PRO A 127 -5.47 6.16 -2.33
C PRO A 127 -5.31 4.64 -2.53
N GLU A 128 -4.16 4.11 -2.11
CA GLU A 128 -3.92 2.67 -2.00
C GLU A 128 -3.03 2.43 -0.78
N THR A 129 -3.33 1.40 0.02
CA THR A 129 -2.55 1.06 1.23
C THR A 129 -1.99 -0.34 1.13
N HIS A 130 -0.68 -0.48 1.32
CA HIS A 130 0.03 -1.76 1.36
C HIS A 130 0.47 -2.09 2.78
N ILE A 131 0.19 -3.31 3.21
CA ILE A 131 0.78 -3.91 4.41
C ILE A 131 1.97 -4.75 3.95
N ILE A 132 3.15 -4.43 4.47
CA ILE A 132 4.42 -5.02 4.07
C ILE A 132 5.05 -5.72 5.26
N LYS A 133 5.49 -6.95 5.06
CA LYS A 133 6.23 -7.74 6.04
C LYS A 133 7.49 -8.30 5.40
N ASN A 134 8.66 -8.02 5.98
CA ASN A 134 9.96 -8.48 5.46
C ASN A 134 10.17 -8.16 3.97
N GLY A 135 9.73 -6.98 3.52
CA GLY A 135 9.80 -6.55 2.12
C GLY A 135 8.71 -7.10 1.19
N GLU A 136 7.86 -8.00 1.67
CA GLU A 136 6.76 -8.58 0.90
C GLU A 136 5.43 -7.84 1.17
N VAL A 137 4.68 -7.50 0.12
CA VAL A 137 3.32 -6.97 0.24
C VAL A 137 2.37 -8.11 0.57
N ILE A 138 1.92 -8.19 1.81
CA ILE A 138 1.04 -9.26 2.30
C ILE A 138 -0.46 -8.91 2.20
N LYS A 139 -0.78 -7.62 2.04
CA LYS A 139 -2.16 -7.15 1.84
C LYS A 139 -2.16 -5.80 1.14
N LYS A 140 -3.15 -5.59 0.26
CA LYS A 140 -3.46 -4.30 -0.38
C LYS A 140 -4.90 -3.90 -0.08
N TYR A 141 -5.08 -2.61 0.20
CA TYR A 141 -6.38 -1.95 0.21
C TYR A 141 -6.38 -0.95 -0.95
N ILE A 142 -7.20 -1.23 -1.97
CA ILE A 142 -7.33 -0.38 -3.16
C ILE A 142 -8.52 0.55 -2.95
N GLY A 143 -8.30 1.86 -3.01
CA GLY A 143 -9.26 2.89 -2.60
C GLY A 143 -9.10 3.27 -1.12
N PRO A 144 -9.97 4.16 -0.61
CA PRO A 144 -9.86 4.69 0.75
C PRO A 144 -10.11 3.62 1.81
N ILE A 145 -9.26 3.57 2.84
CA ILE A 145 -9.52 2.71 4.00
C ILE A 145 -10.71 3.28 4.80
N SER A 146 -11.58 2.36 5.21
CA SER A 146 -12.72 2.65 6.07
C SER A 146 -12.39 2.39 7.55
N LEU A 147 -13.32 2.74 8.46
CA LEU A 147 -13.22 2.36 9.87
C LEU A 147 -13.10 0.83 10.06
N ASN A 148 -13.79 0.05 9.23
CA ASN A 148 -13.71 -1.41 9.31
C ASN A 148 -12.32 -1.91 8.88
N ASP A 149 -11.73 -1.32 7.84
CA ASP A 149 -10.38 -1.66 7.39
C ASP A 149 -9.34 -1.27 8.44
N LEU A 150 -9.48 -0.11 9.09
CA LEU A 150 -8.65 0.28 10.23
C LEU A 150 -8.69 -0.77 11.35
N GLN A 151 -9.89 -1.22 11.72
CA GLN A 151 -10.05 -2.26 12.75
C GLN A 151 -9.45 -3.60 12.31
N GLU A 152 -9.63 -3.98 11.04
CA GLU A 152 -9.01 -5.17 10.46
C GLU A 152 -7.48 -5.09 10.55
N ILE A 153 -6.88 -3.96 10.15
CA ILE A 153 -5.43 -3.74 10.21
C ILE A 153 -4.92 -3.88 11.65
N ILE A 154 -5.56 -3.22 12.62
CA ILE A 154 -5.17 -3.29 14.03
C ILE A 154 -5.25 -4.73 14.55
N ASN A 155 -6.36 -5.43 14.30
CA ASN A 155 -6.58 -6.77 14.83
C ASN A 155 -5.63 -7.80 14.23
N ASN A 156 -5.37 -7.70 12.93
CA ASN A 156 -4.61 -8.72 12.22
C ASN A 156 -3.09 -8.50 12.28
N TYR A 157 -2.62 -7.25 12.46
CA TYR A 157 -1.21 -6.94 12.27
C TYR A 157 -0.50 -6.33 13.47
N SER A 158 -1.21 -5.92 14.55
CA SER A 158 -0.57 -5.33 15.74
C SER A 158 0.47 -6.25 16.41
N HIS A 159 0.39 -7.55 16.22
CA HIS A 159 1.35 -8.52 16.74
C HIS A 159 2.63 -8.65 15.88
N LEU A 160 2.64 -8.09 14.66
CA LEU A 160 3.78 -8.15 13.73
C LEU A 160 4.75 -6.96 13.91
N THR A 161 4.38 -5.98 14.71
CA THR A 161 5.09 -4.71 14.89
C THR A 161 6.11 -4.71 16.06
N ASN A 162 6.38 -5.87 16.66
CA ASN A 162 7.31 -6.05 17.79
C ASN A 162 8.67 -6.57 17.33
#